data_e98127cc09679b692a792259cf31398f
#
_entry.id   e98127cc09679b692a792259cf31398f
#
_cell.length_a   1.000
_cell.length_b   1.000
_cell.length_c   1.000
_cell.angle_alpha   90.00
_cell.angle_beta   90.00
_cell.angle_gamma   90.00
#
_symmetry.space_group_name_H-M   'P 1'
#
loop_
_entity.id
_entity.type
_entity.pdbx_description
1 polymer ?
#
loop_
_entity_poly.entity_id
_entity_poly.type
_entity_poly.pdbx_seq_one_letter_code
_entity_poly.pdbx_strand_id
1 'polypeptide(L)'
;VKLRQRFPAGADIEADALLAEISAEPEGGPLKVGDERIISFLTSFARKLLAPAVARRFPELASLGFFLRKAEIAKALARLSDGDASTLRFARGLVFHIPPANVDTIFVYSWALSALAGNRNVVRISPRSAGAAEAVVDALNEALADAHPAVVQTQRMVTYDRNDAVTATFSAAADLRVIWGGDRSVNEVRKLPLAPHARDLTFPDRASFAVISVDGWEAASAEARKEAAVGFYNDSYWFDQAACSSPRVLFWVGDAEKAEAGRDEFRRLLGEVLVARGEVIDPAMAVQKRVSTYGAAADGVATSIRFDGNALATLELAEPTTLVREWLGTGTFPQVTLDRLADLVPAIERKDQTLSVFGFSRDELIGLVNTLAGRGIDRVVPFGSALTFSAIWDGFDLLHEFTRLTTVSV
;
A
#
# COMPACT_ATOMS: atom_id res chain seq x y z
N VAL A 1 -27.13 -9.36 13.32
CA VAL A 1 -27.01 -8.69 11.99
C VAL A 1 -26.37 -9.66 11.02
N LYS A 2 -27.06 -9.95 9.91
CA LYS A 2 -26.55 -10.83 8.85
C LYS A 2 -25.41 -10.16 8.08
N LEU A 3 -24.32 -10.90 7.89
CA LEU A 3 -23.15 -10.54 7.11
C LEU A 3 -23.21 -11.30 5.78
N ARG A 4 -22.93 -10.61 4.68
CA ARG A 4 -22.78 -11.27 3.39
C ARG A 4 -21.39 -11.91 3.32
N GLN A 5 -21.33 -13.23 3.20
CA GLN A 5 -20.07 -13.94 2.97
C GLN A 5 -19.62 -13.73 1.52
N ARG A 6 -18.39 -13.21 1.36
CA ARG A 6 -17.78 -12.97 0.06
C ARG A 6 -16.73 -14.04 -0.27
N PHE A 7 -16.05 -14.52 0.76
CA PHE A 7 -15.04 -15.56 0.64
C PHE A 7 -14.98 -16.39 1.94
N PRO A 8 -15.07 -17.72 1.90
CA PRO A 8 -15.67 -18.47 0.79
C PRO A 8 -17.07 -17.93 0.46
N ALA A 9 -17.46 -17.91 -0.82
CA ALA A 9 -18.79 -17.49 -1.19
C ALA A 9 -19.85 -18.42 -0.56
N GLY A 10 -20.87 -17.86 0.08
CA GLY A 10 -21.85 -18.64 0.81
C GLY A 10 -23.09 -17.84 1.21
N ALA A 11 -23.95 -18.48 1.98
CA ALA A 11 -25.12 -17.85 2.58
C ALA A 11 -24.71 -16.75 3.57
N ASP A 12 -25.60 -15.80 3.80
CA ASP A 12 -25.43 -14.80 4.85
C ASP A 12 -25.31 -15.49 6.21
N ILE A 13 -24.43 -14.98 7.07
CA ILE A 13 -24.13 -15.54 8.39
C ILE A 13 -24.19 -14.46 9.47
N GLU A 14 -24.53 -14.83 10.70
CA GLU A 14 -24.40 -13.95 11.86
C GLU A 14 -22.95 -13.92 12.37
N ALA A 15 -22.49 -12.79 12.95
CA ALA A 15 -21.11 -12.60 13.39
C ALA A 15 -20.65 -13.68 14.40
N ASP A 16 -21.49 -14.00 15.38
CA ASP A 16 -21.16 -15.00 16.41
C ASP A 16 -21.08 -16.42 15.82
N ALA A 17 -21.94 -16.76 14.85
CA ALA A 17 -21.88 -18.04 14.14
C ALA A 17 -20.59 -18.15 13.31
N LEU A 18 -20.21 -17.09 12.60
CA LEU A 18 -18.94 -17.05 11.87
C LEU A 18 -17.73 -17.21 12.81
N LEU A 19 -17.75 -16.55 13.96
CA LEU A 19 -16.69 -16.68 14.96
C LEU A 19 -16.63 -18.10 15.52
N ALA A 20 -17.74 -18.75 15.75
CA ALA A 20 -17.78 -20.14 16.20
C ALA A 20 -17.20 -21.09 15.14
N GLU A 21 -17.58 -20.93 13.87
CA GLU A 21 -17.04 -21.73 12.75
C GLU A 21 -15.53 -21.57 12.57
N ILE A 22 -15.04 -20.32 12.55
CA ILE A 22 -13.62 -20.03 12.31
C ILE A 22 -12.73 -20.45 13.48
N SER A 23 -13.29 -20.51 14.71
CA SER A 23 -12.58 -20.88 15.92
C SER A 23 -12.53 -22.39 16.16
N ALA A 24 -13.38 -23.17 15.49
CA ALA A 24 -13.37 -24.62 15.59
C ALA A 24 -12.04 -25.21 15.08
N GLU A 25 -11.68 -26.40 15.58
CA GLU A 25 -10.46 -27.10 15.14
C GLU A 25 -10.59 -27.47 13.65
N PRO A 26 -9.69 -27.02 12.79
CA PRO A 26 -9.76 -27.33 11.36
C PRO A 26 -9.27 -28.74 11.06
N GLU A 27 -9.76 -29.33 9.97
CA GLU A 27 -9.28 -30.62 9.47
C GLU A 27 -7.75 -30.60 9.27
N GLY A 28 -7.08 -31.64 9.77
CA GLY A 28 -5.62 -31.73 9.73
C GLY A 28 -4.88 -30.78 10.70
N GLY A 29 -5.62 -30.24 11.69
CA GLY A 29 -5.09 -29.34 12.73
C GLY A 29 -4.85 -27.90 12.25
N PRO A 30 -4.49 -27.00 13.17
CA PRO A 30 -4.31 -25.58 12.89
C PRO A 30 -3.21 -25.32 11.85
N LEU A 31 -3.40 -24.25 11.05
CA LEU A 31 -2.36 -23.78 10.13
C LEU A 31 -1.15 -23.30 10.91
N LYS A 32 0.05 -23.60 10.39
CA LYS A 32 1.33 -23.17 10.96
C LYS A 32 1.91 -22.01 10.16
N VAL A 33 2.93 -21.37 10.70
CA VAL A 33 3.74 -20.40 9.96
C VAL A 33 4.39 -21.10 8.75
N GLY A 34 4.14 -20.60 7.55
CA GLY A 34 4.63 -21.21 6.31
C GLY A 34 3.98 -22.55 5.96
N ASP A 35 2.74 -22.80 6.38
CA ASP A 35 2.02 -24.05 6.11
C ASP A 35 1.82 -24.28 4.61
N GLU A 36 2.18 -25.46 4.11
CA GLU A 36 2.08 -25.79 2.68
C GLU A 36 0.63 -25.75 2.15
N ARG A 37 -0.37 -25.96 3.00
CA ARG A 37 -1.79 -25.86 2.63
C ARG A 37 -2.15 -24.43 2.21
N ILE A 38 -1.64 -23.42 2.95
CA ILE A 38 -1.88 -22.01 2.61
C ILE A 38 -0.96 -21.54 1.47
N ILE A 39 0.31 -21.99 1.41
CA ILE A 39 1.23 -21.67 0.31
C ILE A 39 0.66 -22.15 -1.02
N SER A 40 0.15 -23.40 -1.07
CA SER A 40 -0.49 -23.97 -2.26
C SER A 40 -1.68 -23.13 -2.72
N PHE A 41 -2.56 -22.76 -1.79
CA PHE A 41 -3.73 -21.93 -2.07
C PHE A 41 -3.33 -20.54 -2.59
N LEU A 42 -2.41 -19.82 -1.92
CA LEU A 42 -1.96 -18.51 -2.36
C LEU A 42 -1.25 -18.55 -3.71
N THR A 43 -0.49 -19.61 -3.98
CA THR A 43 0.16 -19.81 -5.29
C THR A 43 -0.86 -20.06 -6.40
N SER A 44 -1.94 -20.80 -6.11
CA SER A 44 -3.07 -21.00 -7.05
C SER A 44 -3.78 -19.68 -7.32
N PHE A 45 -4.07 -18.92 -6.28
CA PHE A 45 -4.68 -17.58 -6.38
C PHE A 45 -3.78 -16.62 -7.19
N ALA A 46 -2.47 -16.58 -6.92
CA ALA A 46 -1.53 -15.76 -7.67
C ALA A 46 -1.57 -16.02 -9.19
N ARG A 47 -1.67 -17.31 -9.60
CA ARG A 47 -1.78 -17.68 -11.01
C ARG A 47 -3.05 -17.11 -11.67
N LYS A 48 -4.16 -17.02 -10.92
CA LYS A 48 -5.42 -16.43 -11.42
C LYS A 48 -5.29 -14.92 -11.60
N LEU A 49 -4.65 -14.22 -10.68
CA LEU A 49 -4.36 -12.78 -10.80
C LEU A 49 -3.44 -12.47 -12.00
N LEU A 50 -2.50 -13.36 -12.28
CA LEU A 50 -1.56 -13.22 -13.41
C LEU A 50 -2.15 -13.68 -14.75
N ALA A 51 -3.39 -14.19 -14.78
CA ALA A 51 -4.04 -14.54 -16.04
C ALA A 51 -4.16 -13.31 -16.95
N PRO A 52 -3.84 -13.42 -18.26
CA PRO A 52 -3.76 -12.28 -19.16
C PRO A 52 -5.02 -11.40 -19.23
N ALA A 53 -6.20 -11.99 -19.04
CA ALA A 53 -7.47 -11.26 -19.02
C ALA A 53 -7.59 -10.36 -17.79
N VAL A 54 -7.18 -10.84 -16.61
CA VAL A 54 -7.19 -10.09 -15.34
C VAL A 54 -6.09 -9.04 -15.34
N ALA A 55 -4.84 -9.44 -15.65
CA ALA A 55 -3.67 -8.58 -15.61
C ALA A 55 -3.75 -7.39 -16.60
N ARG A 56 -4.40 -7.56 -17.75
CA ARG A 56 -4.63 -6.44 -18.69
C ARG A 56 -5.69 -5.47 -18.22
N ARG A 57 -6.73 -5.98 -17.54
CA ARG A 57 -7.83 -5.15 -17.04
C ARG A 57 -7.47 -4.43 -15.74
N PHE A 58 -6.66 -5.06 -14.90
CA PHE A 58 -6.25 -4.58 -13.58
C PHE A 58 -4.74 -4.81 -13.38
N PRO A 59 -3.89 -3.91 -13.92
CA PRO A 59 -2.42 -4.05 -13.83
C PRO A 59 -1.90 -4.14 -12.38
N GLU A 60 -2.58 -3.49 -11.43
CA GLU A 60 -2.28 -3.52 -10.00
C GLU A 60 -2.44 -4.93 -9.40
N LEU A 61 -3.37 -5.75 -9.92
CA LEU A 61 -3.53 -7.15 -9.51
C LEU A 61 -2.37 -8.02 -9.99
N ALA A 62 -1.74 -7.67 -11.12
CA ALA A 62 -0.54 -8.37 -11.56
C ALA A 62 0.61 -8.16 -10.56
N SER A 63 0.80 -6.94 -10.02
CA SER A 63 1.79 -6.67 -8.97
C SER A 63 1.55 -7.55 -7.74
N LEU A 64 0.30 -7.66 -7.29
CA LEU A 64 -0.07 -8.55 -6.18
C LEU A 64 0.19 -10.02 -6.52
N GLY A 65 -0.15 -10.47 -7.74
CA GLY A 65 0.11 -11.81 -8.22
C GLY A 65 1.61 -12.14 -8.25
N PHE A 66 2.46 -11.19 -8.64
CA PHE A 66 3.92 -11.35 -8.58
C PHE A 66 4.42 -11.49 -7.14
N PHE A 67 3.91 -10.70 -6.23
CA PHE A 67 4.24 -10.75 -4.79
C PHE A 67 3.87 -12.11 -4.17
N LEU A 68 2.79 -12.75 -4.61
CA LEU A 68 2.30 -14.04 -4.09
C LEU A 68 2.85 -15.27 -4.84
N ARG A 69 3.86 -15.13 -5.70
CA ARG A 69 4.54 -16.28 -6.30
C ARG A 69 5.29 -17.09 -5.25
N LYS A 70 5.38 -18.39 -5.47
CA LYS A 70 6.06 -19.33 -4.55
C LYS A 70 7.47 -18.87 -4.15
N ALA A 71 8.25 -18.32 -5.09
CA ALA A 71 9.61 -17.81 -4.81
C ALA A 71 9.59 -16.59 -3.88
N GLU A 72 8.68 -15.63 -4.08
CA GLU A 72 8.57 -14.45 -3.23
C GLU A 72 8.00 -14.81 -1.84
N ILE A 73 7.05 -15.74 -1.77
CA ILE A 73 6.58 -16.30 -0.49
C ILE A 73 7.73 -16.95 0.27
N ALA A 74 8.53 -17.80 -0.39
CA ALA A 74 9.67 -18.46 0.24
C ALA A 74 10.71 -17.44 0.75
N LYS A 75 11.00 -16.40 -0.03
CA LYS A 75 11.88 -15.29 0.36
C LYS A 75 11.34 -14.51 1.55
N ALA A 76 10.03 -14.25 1.59
CA ALA A 76 9.39 -13.57 2.72
C ALA A 76 9.46 -14.43 4.00
N LEU A 77 9.19 -15.73 3.91
CA LEU A 77 9.24 -16.66 5.04
C LEU A 77 10.68 -16.88 5.55
N ALA A 78 11.70 -16.86 4.67
CA ALA A 78 13.09 -16.99 5.07
C ALA A 78 13.53 -15.89 6.05
N ARG A 79 12.92 -14.70 5.98
CA ARG A 79 13.18 -13.59 6.92
C ARG A 79 12.74 -13.91 8.36
N LEU A 80 11.84 -14.87 8.55
CA LEU A 80 11.40 -15.30 9.88
C LEU A 80 12.37 -16.28 10.55
N SER A 81 13.36 -16.79 9.82
CA SER A 81 14.25 -17.86 10.26
C SER A 81 15.44 -17.39 11.12
N ASP A 82 15.59 -16.09 11.35
CA ASP A 82 16.73 -15.48 12.06
C ASP A 82 16.60 -15.58 13.59
N GLY A 83 15.90 -16.59 14.10
CA GLY A 83 15.67 -16.78 15.55
C GLY A 83 16.69 -17.72 16.20
N ASP A 84 16.95 -17.49 17.50
CA ASP A 84 17.63 -18.42 18.37
C ASP A 84 16.86 -19.76 18.44
N ALA A 85 17.55 -20.89 18.49
CA ALA A 85 16.97 -22.24 18.60
C ALA A 85 16.05 -22.42 19.81
N SER A 86 16.20 -21.59 20.85
CA SER A 86 15.33 -21.56 22.02
C SER A 86 14.01 -20.82 21.80
N THR A 87 13.82 -20.17 20.63
CA THR A 87 12.65 -19.35 20.34
C THR A 87 11.81 -19.96 19.22
N LEU A 88 10.59 -20.34 19.57
CA LEU A 88 9.61 -20.92 18.64
C LEU A 88 8.62 -19.84 18.19
N ARG A 89 8.23 -19.90 16.92
CA ARG A 89 7.32 -18.94 16.29
C ARG A 89 5.99 -19.59 15.93
N PHE A 90 4.90 -18.92 16.32
CA PHE A 90 3.54 -19.39 16.11
C PHE A 90 2.67 -18.32 15.47
N ALA A 91 1.53 -18.71 14.91
CA ALA A 91 0.46 -17.80 14.55
C ALA A 91 0.03 -16.97 15.76
N ARG A 92 -0.37 -15.73 15.53
CA ARG A 92 -0.86 -14.86 16.60
C ARG A 92 -2.24 -15.31 17.10
N GLY A 93 -3.11 -15.80 16.20
CA GLY A 93 -4.46 -16.26 16.53
C GLY A 93 -5.50 -15.78 15.50
N LEU A 94 -6.57 -15.14 15.96
CA LEU A 94 -7.59 -14.52 15.12
C LEU A 94 -7.18 -13.09 14.76
N VAL A 95 -7.09 -12.80 13.46
CA VAL A 95 -6.77 -11.46 12.94
C VAL A 95 -8.00 -10.87 12.25
N PHE A 96 -8.41 -9.67 12.70
CA PHE A 96 -9.50 -8.94 12.09
C PHE A 96 -8.96 -7.78 11.25
N HIS A 97 -9.23 -7.78 9.95
CA HIS A 97 -8.77 -6.77 9.01
C HIS A 97 -9.87 -5.80 8.63
N ILE A 98 -9.60 -4.50 8.73
CA ILE A 98 -10.47 -3.41 8.33
C ILE A 98 -9.71 -2.57 7.29
N PRO A 99 -9.78 -2.93 5.99
CA PRO A 99 -9.13 -2.20 4.91
C PRO A 99 -9.89 -0.92 4.55
N PRO A 100 -9.24 0.03 3.86
CA PRO A 100 -9.89 1.23 3.35
C PRO A 100 -10.76 0.90 2.14
N ALA A 101 -11.65 1.83 1.77
CA ALA A 101 -12.55 1.64 0.64
C ALA A 101 -11.98 2.10 -0.71
N ASN A 102 -10.84 2.82 -0.70
CA ASN A 102 -10.27 3.51 -1.86
C ASN A 102 -9.07 2.82 -2.51
N VAL A 103 -8.56 1.74 -1.89
CA VAL A 103 -7.48 0.93 -2.46
C VAL A 103 -7.89 -0.53 -2.39
N ASP A 104 -8.47 -1.00 -3.48
CA ASP A 104 -9.18 -2.27 -3.55
C ASP A 104 -8.30 -3.52 -3.40
N THR A 105 -6.97 -3.40 -3.46
CA THR A 105 -6.04 -4.53 -3.38
C THR A 105 -5.38 -4.71 -2.02
N ILE A 106 -5.40 -3.67 -1.18
CA ILE A 106 -4.65 -3.67 0.09
C ILE A 106 -5.19 -4.71 1.10
N PHE A 107 -6.48 -5.03 1.05
CA PHE A 107 -7.05 -6.03 1.94
C PHE A 107 -6.46 -7.41 1.71
N VAL A 108 -6.15 -7.74 0.46
CA VAL A 108 -5.56 -9.04 0.09
C VAL A 108 -4.11 -9.13 0.53
N TYR A 109 -3.35 -8.06 0.37
CA TYR A 109 -1.95 -7.99 0.78
C TYR A 109 -1.79 -8.28 2.28
N SER A 110 -2.52 -7.55 3.12
CA SER A 110 -2.49 -7.72 4.57
C SER A 110 -2.98 -9.12 4.99
N TRP A 111 -4.10 -9.56 4.40
CA TRP A 111 -4.66 -10.89 4.66
C TRP A 111 -3.70 -12.02 4.25
N ALA A 112 -3.08 -11.95 3.08
CA ALA A 112 -2.20 -13.01 2.58
C ALA A 112 -0.98 -13.24 3.48
N LEU A 113 -0.36 -12.16 3.97
CA LEU A 113 0.75 -12.25 4.91
C LEU A 113 0.30 -12.82 6.27
N SER A 114 -0.88 -12.43 6.75
CA SER A 114 -1.47 -13.00 7.95
C SER A 114 -1.79 -14.49 7.81
N ALA A 115 -2.33 -14.90 6.66
CA ALA A 115 -2.61 -16.30 6.35
C ALA A 115 -1.32 -17.13 6.26
N LEU A 116 -0.25 -16.58 5.64
CA LEU A 116 1.09 -17.22 5.62
C LEU A 116 1.69 -17.40 7.02
N ALA A 117 1.35 -16.52 7.95
CA ALA A 117 1.73 -16.67 9.36
C ALA A 117 0.87 -17.71 10.12
N GLY A 118 -0.08 -18.36 9.45
CA GLY A 118 -0.95 -19.42 10.01
C GLY A 118 -2.17 -18.91 10.78
N ASN A 119 -2.50 -17.62 10.68
CA ASN A 119 -3.62 -17.03 11.39
C ASN A 119 -4.99 -17.42 10.81
N ARG A 120 -6.00 -17.41 11.67
CA ARG A 120 -7.39 -17.30 11.29
C ARG A 120 -7.70 -15.85 10.94
N ASN A 121 -8.41 -15.60 9.85
CA ASN A 121 -8.62 -14.24 9.38
C ASN A 121 -10.08 -13.92 9.11
N VAL A 122 -10.54 -12.77 9.59
CA VAL A 122 -11.78 -12.14 9.17
C VAL A 122 -11.43 -10.81 8.50
N VAL A 123 -11.82 -10.63 7.25
CA VAL A 123 -11.59 -9.41 6.48
C VAL A 123 -12.93 -8.74 6.18
N ARG A 124 -13.07 -7.47 6.57
CA ARG A 124 -14.22 -6.66 6.18
C ARG A 124 -13.97 -6.04 4.81
N ILE A 125 -14.71 -6.45 3.80
CA ILE A 125 -14.72 -5.77 2.50
C ILE A 125 -15.77 -4.68 2.51
N SER A 126 -15.42 -3.48 2.08
CA SER A 126 -16.37 -2.37 1.98
C SER A 126 -17.52 -2.71 1.02
N PRO A 127 -18.78 -2.40 1.34
CA PRO A 127 -19.88 -2.57 0.38
C PRO A 127 -19.75 -1.66 -0.86
N ARG A 128 -18.85 -0.68 -0.84
CA ARG A 128 -18.54 0.20 -1.97
C ARG A 128 -17.39 -0.29 -2.84
N SER A 129 -16.68 -1.35 -2.42
CA SER A 129 -15.63 -1.96 -3.21
C SER A 129 -16.22 -2.58 -4.49
N ALA A 130 -15.59 -2.32 -5.63
CA ALA A 130 -16.02 -2.76 -6.95
C ALA A 130 -14.78 -2.99 -7.86
N GLY A 131 -14.97 -3.40 -9.09
CA GLY A 131 -13.89 -3.51 -10.06
C GLY A 131 -12.80 -4.51 -9.66
N ALA A 132 -11.62 -4.02 -9.31
CA ALA A 132 -10.48 -4.87 -8.92
C ALA A 132 -10.77 -5.73 -7.69
N ALA A 133 -11.48 -5.21 -6.69
CA ALA A 133 -11.87 -5.98 -5.50
C ALA A 133 -12.80 -7.15 -5.82
N GLU A 134 -13.75 -6.98 -6.75
CA GLU A 134 -14.60 -8.08 -7.21
C GLU A 134 -13.76 -9.15 -7.94
N ALA A 135 -12.88 -8.73 -8.85
CA ALA A 135 -12.00 -9.65 -9.56
C ALA A 135 -11.10 -10.45 -8.60
N VAL A 136 -10.65 -9.84 -7.52
CA VAL A 136 -9.90 -10.52 -6.45
C VAL A 136 -10.76 -11.56 -5.75
N VAL A 137 -11.98 -11.20 -5.34
CA VAL A 137 -12.89 -12.11 -4.64
C VAL A 137 -13.28 -13.31 -5.54
N ASP A 138 -13.52 -13.06 -6.83
CA ASP A 138 -13.80 -14.11 -7.81
C ASP A 138 -12.60 -15.05 -7.94
N ALA A 139 -11.39 -14.52 -8.12
CA ALA A 139 -10.17 -15.31 -8.23
C ALA A 139 -9.87 -16.13 -6.95
N LEU A 140 -10.16 -15.59 -5.77
CA LEU A 140 -10.06 -16.30 -4.49
C LEU A 140 -11.04 -17.47 -4.42
N ASN A 141 -12.32 -17.24 -4.77
CA ASN A 141 -13.33 -18.29 -4.77
C ASN A 141 -13.04 -19.38 -5.80
N GLU A 142 -12.56 -19.03 -6.98
CA GLU A 142 -12.10 -20.00 -7.95
C GLU A 142 -10.89 -20.83 -7.45
N ALA A 143 -9.99 -20.22 -6.67
CA ALA A 143 -8.84 -20.94 -6.11
C ALA A 143 -9.23 -21.95 -5.02
N LEU A 144 -10.45 -21.87 -4.47
CA LEU A 144 -10.96 -22.82 -3.48
C LEU A 144 -11.17 -24.22 -4.04
N ALA A 145 -11.31 -24.39 -5.35
CA ALA A 145 -11.58 -25.71 -5.96
C ALA A 145 -10.55 -26.77 -5.54
N ASP A 146 -9.29 -26.36 -5.34
CA ASP A 146 -8.19 -27.24 -4.95
C ASP A 146 -7.66 -26.94 -3.53
N ALA A 147 -8.39 -26.13 -2.74
CA ALA A 147 -7.94 -25.72 -1.43
C ALA A 147 -8.22 -26.78 -0.35
N HIS A 148 -7.28 -26.91 0.58
CA HIS A 148 -7.49 -27.77 1.75
C HIS A 148 -8.63 -27.22 2.64
N PRO A 149 -9.48 -28.08 3.24
CA PRO A 149 -10.59 -27.63 4.10
C PRO A 149 -10.20 -26.66 5.22
N ALA A 150 -9.03 -26.82 5.80
CA ALA A 150 -8.50 -25.89 6.82
C ALA A 150 -8.39 -24.45 6.32
N VAL A 151 -8.04 -24.24 5.04
CA VAL A 151 -7.99 -22.89 4.43
C VAL A 151 -9.41 -22.33 4.30
N VAL A 152 -10.34 -23.16 3.80
CA VAL A 152 -11.76 -22.80 3.65
C VAL A 152 -12.37 -22.40 4.99
N GLN A 153 -12.04 -23.11 6.07
CA GLN A 153 -12.59 -22.86 7.40
C GLN A 153 -11.99 -21.62 8.06
N THR A 154 -10.68 -21.38 7.91
CA THR A 154 -9.96 -20.37 8.70
C THR A 154 -9.85 -19.01 8.04
N GLN A 155 -10.25 -18.88 6.77
CA GLN A 155 -10.14 -17.64 6.02
C GLN A 155 -11.53 -17.12 5.64
N ARG A 156 -11.91 -15.95 6.11
CA ARG A 156 -13.23 -15.36 5.89
C ARG A 156 -13.14 -13.92 5.40
N MET A 157 -13.91 -13.59 4.36
CA MET A 157 -14.12 -12.21 3.94
C MET A 157 -15.61 -11.91 3.92
N VAL A 158 -16.02 -10.84 4.57
CA VAL A 158 -17.41 -10.46 4.76
C VAL A 158 -17.67 -9.02 4.39
N THR A 159 -18.88 -8.74 3.94
CA THR A 159 -19.36 -7.39 3.69
C THR A 159 -20.55 -7.11 4.60
N TYR A 160 -20.51 -5.96 5.26
CA TYR A 160 -21.61 -5.40 6.02
C TYR A 160 -21.54 -3.88 5.99
N ASP A 161 -22.69 -3.22 6.10
CA ASP A 161 -22.75 -1.76 6.23
C ASP A 161 -22.06 -1.31 7.52
N ARG A 162 -21.78 0.01 7.62
CA ARG A 162 -21.19 0.53 8.86
C ARG A 162 -22.07 0.17 10.06
N ASN A 163 -21.56 -0.77 10.87
CA ASN A 163 -22.24 -1.27 12.06
C ASN A 163 -21.22 -1.48 13.17
N ASP A 164 -21.24 -0.59 14.16
CA ASP A 164 -20.26 -0.60 15.25
C ASP A 164 -20.43 -1.82 16.15
N ALA A 165 -21.63 -2.38 16.30
CA ALA A 165 -21.86 -3.58 17.10
C ALA A 165 -21.18 -4.82 16.46
N VAL A 166 -21.33 -5.00 15.15
CA VAL A 166 -20.65 -6.09 14.42
C VAL A 166 -19.13 -5.91 14.49
N THR A 167 -18.65 -4.68 14.26
CA THR A 167 -17.21 -4.38 14.33
C THR A 167 -16.67 -4.60 15.75
N ALA A 168 -17.44 -4.27 16.79
CA ALA A 168 -17.08 -4.53 18.18
C ALA A 168 -17.02 -6.03 18.49
N THR A 169 -17.96 -6.84 17.99
CA THR A 169 -17.95 -8.30 18.13
C THR A 169 -16.66 -8.92 17.58
N PHE A 170 -16.28 -8.57 16.34
CA PHE A 170 -15.02 -9.06 15.76
C PHE A 170 -13.78 -8.49 16.48
N SER A 171 -13.82 -7.22 16.91
CA SER A 171 -12.73 -6.59 17.65
C SER A 171 -12.48 -7.30 18.99
N ALA A 172 -13.53 -7.60 19.73
CA ALA A 172 -13.42 -8.25 21.05
C ALA A 172 -12.88 -9.69 20.95
N ALA A 173 -13.12 -10.38 19.83
CA ALA A 173 -12.66 -11.74 19.58
C ALA A 173 -11.24 -11.80 18.99
N ALA A 174 -10.74 -10.71 18.41
CA ALA A 174 -9.46 -10.69 17.70
C ALA A 174 -8.26 -10.65 18.66
N ASP A 175 -7.19 -11.39 18.31
CA ASP A 175 -5.86 -11.28 18.93
C ASP A 175 -5.04 -10.14 18.32
N LEU A 176 -5.36 -9.78 17.07
CA LEU A 176 -4.77 -8.64 16.35
C LEU A 176 -5.85 -8.01 15.48
N ARG A 177 -6.00 -6.69 15.56
CA ARG A 177 -6.84 -5.92 14.64
C ARG A 177 -5.98 -5.05 13.74
N VAL A 178 -6.14 -5.22 12.43
CA VAL A 178 -5.41 -4.50 11.39
C VAL A 178 -6.31 -3.44 10.80
N ILE A 179 -5.93 -2.17 10.92
CA ILE A 179 -6.76 -1.05 10.48
C ILE A 179 -6.00 -0.24 9.44
N TRP A 180 -6.54 -0.19 8.22
CA TRP A 180 -6.07 0.67 7.14
C TRP A 180 -7.08 1.78 6.91
N GLY A 181 -6.65 3.03 6.86
CA GLY A 181 -7.54 4.13 6.56
C GLY A 181 -7.07 5.45 7.13
N GLY A 182 -7.75 6.54 6.80
CA GLY A 182 -7.43 7.86 7.31
C GLY A 182 -7.48 7.94 8.84
N ASP A 183 -6.75 8.90 9.41
CA ASP A 183 -6.60 9.11 10.85
C ASP A 183 -7.94 9.08 11.61
N ARG A 184 -8.96 9.72 11.04
CA ARG A 184 -10.31 9.72 11.62
C ARG A 184 -10.88 8.30 11.70
N SER A 185 -10.74 7.51 10.65
CA SER A 185 -11.28 6.14 10.60
C SER A 185 -10.55 5.23 11.60
N VAL A 186 -9.23 5.35 11.69
CA VAL A 186 -8.42 4.62 12.67
C VAL A 186 -8.88 4.96 14.08
N ASN A 187 -9.05 6.24 14.40
CA ASN A 187 -9.48 6.69 15.72
C ASN A 187 -10.90 6.24 16.07
N GLU A 188 -11.84 6.21 15.10
CA GLU A 188 -13.19 5.68 15.35
C GLU A 188 -13.17 4.18 15.66
N VAL A 189 -12.41 3.38 14.91
CA VAL A 189 -12.30 1.94 15.16
C VAL A 189 -11.63 1.66 16.51
N ARG A 190 -10.63 2.44 16.90
CA ARG A 190 -9.93 2.31 18.18
C ARG A 190 -10.81 2.55 19.42
N LYS A 191 -11.97 3.21 19.27
CA LYS A 191 -12.95 3.34 20.37
C LYS A 191 -13.61 2.01 20.74
N LEU A 192 -13.59 1.03 19.82
CA LEU A 192 -14.14 -0.30 20.07
C LEU A 192 -13.08 -1.14 20.81
N PRO A 193 -13.40 -1.69 22.00
CA PRO A 193 -12.42 -2.36 22.83
C PRO A 193 -11.91 -3.66 22.19
N LEU A 194 -10.65 -3.94 22.46
CA LEU A 194 -9.99 -5.22 22.24
C LEU A 194 -9.91 -6.01 23.54
N ALA A 195 -9.68 -7.32 23.43
CA ALA A 195 -9.26 -8.10 24.59
C ALA A 195 -7.91 -7.59 25.13
N PRO A 196 -7.64 -7.67 26.46
CA PRO A 196 -6.43 -7.08 27.05
C PRO A 196 -5.10 -7.60 26.49
N HIS A 197 -5.06 -8.81 25.93
CA HIS A 197 -3.88 -9.40 25.30
C HIS A 197 -3.74 -9.04 23.82
N ALA A 198 -4.79 -8.48 23.22
CA ALA A 198 -4.83 -8.12 21.81
C ALA A 198 -4.25 -6.71 21.57
N ARG A 199 -3.93 -6.42 20.31
CA ARG A 199 -3.42 -5.10 19.91
C ARG A 199 -3.92 -4.67 18.54
N ASP A 200 -3.79 -3.36 18.27
CA ASP A 200 -3.96 -2.78 16.94
C ASP A 200 -2.64 -2.72 16.17
N LEU A 201 -2.70 -3.01 14.89
CA LEU A 201 -1.71 -2.65 13.87
C LEU A 201 -2.38 -1.67 12.91
N THR A 202 -1.92 -0.43 12.90
CA THR A 202 -2.61 0.65 12.20
C THR A 202 -1.77 1.25 11.08
N PHE A 203 -2.42 1.53 9.95
CA PHE A 203 -1.87 2.16 8.77
C PHE A 203 -2.70 3.41 8.47
N PRO A 204 -2.36 4.55 9.14
CA PRO A 204 -3.10 5.81 9.06
C PRO A 204 -2.79 6.59 7.78
N ASP A 205 -3.24 7.84 7.72
CA ASP A 205 -2.90 8.75 6.61
C ASP A 205 -1.40 8.97 6.51
N ARG A 206 -0.87 8.76 5.31
CA ARG A 206 0.54 8.91 4.97
C ARG A 206 0.70 9.73 3.70
N ALA A 207 1.87 10.34 3.53
CA ALA A 207 2.27 11.03 2.33
C ALA A 207 3.57 10.44 1.78
N SER A 208 3.80 10.58 0.48
CA SER A 208 5.01 10.11 -0.18
C SER A 208 5.52 11.17 -1.16
N PHE A 209 6.82 11.14 -1.40
CA PHE A 209 7.52 12.15 -2.19
C PHE A 209 8.34 11.49 -3.28
N ALA A 210 8.62 12.26 -4.33
CA ALA A 210 9.61 11.91 -5.33
C ALA A 210 10.79 12.89 -5.26
N VAL A 211 12.00 12.37 -5.41
CA VAL A 211 13.23 13.18 -5.40
C VAL A 211 14.09 12.83 -6.61
N ILE A 212 14.52 13.83 -7.35
CA ILE A 212 15.35 13.70 -8.54
C ILE A 212 16.67 14.45 -8.29
N SER A 213 17.81 13.75 -8.48
CA SER A 213 19.12 14.40 -8.56
C SER A 213 19.25 15.11 -9.90
N VAL A 214 19.54 16.41 -9.89
CA VAL A 214 19.77 17.20 -11.11
C VAL A 214 20.96 16.64 -11.88
N ASP A 215 22.09 16.42 -11.20
CA ASP A 215 23.29 15.84 -11.82
C ASP A 215 23.03 14.43 -12.33
N GLY A 216 22.29 13.61 -11.57
CA GLY A 216 21.89 12.25 -11.97
C GLY A 216 20.95 12.26 -13.17
N TRP A 217 20.07 13.25 -13.28
CA TRP A 217 19.19 13.43 -14.44
C TRP A 217 20.00 13.82 -15.70
N GLU A 218 20.92 14.77 -15.58
CA GLU A 218 21.80 15.18 -16.70
C GLU A 218 22.68 14.04 -17.18
N ALA A 219 23.26 13.26 -16.27
CA ALA A 219 24.12 12.12 -16.58
C ALA A 219 23.37 10.91 -17.17
N ALA A 220 22.06 10.82 -17.00
CA ALA A 220 21.27 9.70 -17.45
C ALA A 220 21.12 9.69 -18.99
N SER A 221 21.02 8.48 -19.58
CA SER A 221 20.69 8.35 -21.00
C SER A 221 19.24 8.78 -21.29
N ALA A 222 18.94 9.10 -22.54
CA ALA A 222 17.58 9.44 -22.95
C ALA A 222 16.59 8.30 -22.67
N GLU A 223 17.01 7.05 -22.79
CA GLU A 223 16.22 5.87 -22.48
C GLU A 223 15.93 5.79 -20.97
N ALA A 224 16.94 5.97 -20.12
CA ALA A 224 16.77 5.95 -18.67
C ALA A 224 15.82 7.06 -18.18
N ARG A 225 15.88 8.26 -18.77
CA ARG A 225 14.93 9.36 -18.49
C ARG A 225 13.50 9.03 -18.92
N LYS A 226 13.32 8.37 -20.07
CA LYS A 226 12.01 7.88 -20.51
C LYS A 226 11.46 6.81 -19.58
N GLU A 227 12.31 5.84 -19.19
CA GLU A 227 11.92 4.81 -18.23
C GLU A 227 11.56 5.42 -16.88
N ALA A 228 12.27 6.44 -16.42
CA ALA A 228 11.93 7.18 -15.20
C ALA A 228 10.54 7.83 -15.30
N ALA A 229 10.20 8.46 -16.44
CA ALA A 229 8.87 9.04 -16.65
C ALA A 229 7.76 7.96 -16.65
N VAL A 230 8.00 6.79 -17.25
CA VAL A 230 7.08 5.64 -17.20
C VAL A 230 6.94 5.12 -15.77
N GLY A 231 8.05 4.98 -15.05
CA GLY A 231 8.06 4.56 -13.66
C GLY A 231 7.27 5.52 -12.77
N PHE A 232 7.51 6.81 -12.93
CA PHE A 232 6.78 7.84 -12.17
C PHE A 232 5.28 7.85 -12.50
N TYR A 233 4.89 7.63 -13.76
CA TYR A 233 3.49 7.44 -14.14
C TYR A 233 2.87 6.27 -13.37
N ASN A 234 3.53 5.10 -13.34
CA ASN A 234 3.03 3.93 -12.63
C ASN A 234 2.87 4.19 -11.12
N ASP A 235 3.81 4.93 -10.51
CA ASP A 235 3.76 5.28 -9.08
C ASP A 235 2.63 6.29 -8.77
N SER A 236 2.23 7.12 -9.74
CA SER A 236 1.36 8.27 -9.48
C SER A 236 -0.08 8.09 -9.99
N TYR A 237 -0.29 7.47 -11.15
CA TYR A 237 -1.60 7.49 -11.81
C TYR A 237 -2.46 6.24 -11.55
N TRP A 238 -1.88 5.11 -11.15
CA TRP A 238 -2.65 3.86 -10.99
C TRP A 238 -3.81 3.92 -9.99
N PHE A 239 -3.72 4.75 -8.98
CA PHE A 239 -4.77 4.93 -7.97
C PHE A 239 -5.16 6.40 -7.85
N ASP A 240 -5.22 7.11 -8.96
CA ASP A 240 -5.54 8.54 -8.99
C ASP A 240 -4.64 9.37 -8.04
N GLN A 241 -3.37 8.95 -7.86
CA GLN A 241 -2.43 9.54 -6.90
C GLN A 241 -2.91 9.50 -5.43
N ALA A 242 -3.96 8.71 -5.14
CA ALA A 242 -4.57 8.64 -3.81
C ALA A 242 -3.96 7.56 -2.91
N ALA A 243 -3.09 6.68 -3.44
CA ALA A 243 -2.38 5.71 -2.61
C ALA A 243 -1.37 6.41 -1.69
N CYS A 244 -1.20 5.91 -0.47
CA CYS A 244 -0.29 6.49 0.52
C CYS A 244 1.18 6.52 0.06
N SER A 245 1.58 5.56 -0.79
CA SER A 245 2.92 5.48 -1.38
C SER A 245 3.07 6.22 -2.71
N SER A 246 1.99 6.74 -3.30
CA SER A 246 2.07 7.58 -4.50
C SER A 246 2.70 8.94 -4.18
N PRO A 247 3.71 9.37 -4.95
CA PRO A 247 4.36 10.66 -4.72
C PRO A 247 3.39 11.81 -4.99
N ARG A 248 3.30 12.73 -4.03
CA ARG A 248 2.47 13.93 -4.12
C ARG A 248 3.26 15.17 -4.51
N VAL A 249 4.56 15.17 -4.36
CA VAL A 249 5.47 16.29 -4.64
C VAL A 249 6.75 15.79 -5.29
N LEU A 250 7.37 16.64 -6.09
CA LEU A 250 8.66 16.41 -6.73
C LEU A 250 9.70 17.36 -6.10
N PHE A 251 10.73 16.80 -5.49
CA PHE A 251 11.92 17.56 -5.08
C PHE A 251 13.02 17.39 -6.13
N TRP A 252 13.57 18.51 -6.58
CA TRP A 252 14.74 18.55 -7.45
C TRP A 252 15.93 18.96 -6.61
N VAL A 253 17.00 18.18 -6.63
CA VAL A 253 18.19 18.40 -5.79
C VAL A 253 19.39 18.71 -6.66
N GLY A 254 19.93 19.91 -6.53
CA GLY A 254 21.09 20.41 -7.26
C GLY A 254 20.90 21.84 -7.76
N ASP A 255 21.68 22.19 -8.78
CA ASP A 255 21.68 23.52 -9.38
C ASP A 255 20.31 23.94 -9.91
N ALA A 256 19.85 25.14 -9.53
CA ALA A 256 18.48 25.60 -9.83
C ALA A 256 18.23 25.85 -11.34
N GLU A 257 19.22 26.34 -12.08
CA GLU A 257 19.07 26.61 -13.53
C GLU A 257 18.98 25.29 -14.30
N LYS A 258 19.80 24.29 -13.94
CA LYS A 258 19.74 22.95 -14.51
C LYS A 258 18.48 22.21 -14.11
N ALA A 259 17.99 22.42 -12.89
CA ALA A 259 16.72 21.86 -12.42
C ALA A 259 15.55 22.34 -13.29
N GLU A 260 15.52 23.59 -13.73
CA GLU A 260 14.48 24.11 -14.61
C GLU A 260 14.44 23.36 -15.96
N ALA A 261 15.60 23.17 -16.59
CA ALA A 261 15.70 22.40 -17.84
C ALA A 261 15.27 20.93 -17.62
N GLY A 262 15.69 20.32 -16.53
CA GLY A 262 15.31 18.96 -16.15
C GLY A 262 13.79 18.82 -15.95
N ARG A 263 13.12 19.78 -15.29
CA ARG A 263 11.66 19.81 -15.10
C ARG A 263 10.91 19.89 -16.42
N ASP A 264 11.36 20.76 -17.33
CA ASP A 264 10.71 20.91 -18.62
C ASP A 264 10.83 19.61 -19.45
N GLU A 265 12.00 18.95 -19.44
CA GLU A 265 12.18 17.66 -20.09
C GLU A 265 11.35 16.56 -19.43
N PHE A 266 11.37 16.43 -18.10
CA PHE A 266 10.61 15.44 -17.36
C PHE A 266 9.10 15.60 -17.62
N ARG A 267 8.60 16.84 -17.57
CA ARG A 267 7.20 17.17 -17.85
C ARG A 267 6.80 16.77 -19.27
N ARG A 268 7.66 17.05 -20.27
CA ARG A 268 7.43 16.63 -21.65
C ARG A 268 7.38 15.12 -21.77
N LEU A 269 8.33 14.39 -21.18
CA LEU A 269 8.38 12.93 -21.19
C LEU A 269 7.17 12.30 -20.50
N LEU A 270 6.76 12.84 -19.35
CA LEU A 270 5.55 12.39 -18.66
C LEU A 270 4.30 12.66 -19.49
N GLY A 271 4.22 13.81 -20.17
CA GLY A 271 3.15 14.13 -21.12
C GLY A 271 3.06 13.13 -22.28
N GLU A 272 4.20 12.71 -22.81
CA GLU A 272 4.24 11.66 -23.86
C GLU A 272 3.71 10.32 -23.34
N VAL A 273 4.06 9.95 -22.09
CA VAL A 273 3.52 8.73 -21.45
C VAL A 273 2.01 8.83 -21.27
N LEU A 274 1.51 9.96 -20.78
CA LEU A 274 0.06 10.19 -20.59
C LEU A 274 -0.72 10.03 -21.89
N VAL A 275 -0.23 10.61 -22.97
CA VAL A 275 -0.84 10.47 -24.31
C VAL A 275 -0.79 9.01 -24.78
N ALA A 276 0.35 8.34 -24.65
CA ALA A 276 0.52 6.94 -25.06
C ALA A 276 -0.37 5.97 -24.27
N ARG A 277 -0.66 6.29 -23.01
CA ARG A 277 -1.57 5.51 -22.13
C ARG A 277 -3.04 5.86 -22.33
N GLY A 278 -3.34 6.92 -23.06
CA GLY A 278 -4.72 7.40 -23.23
C GLY A 278 -5.33 7.90 -21.92
N GLU A 279 -4.53 8.54 -21.07
CA GLU A 279 -4.96 8.99 -19.75
C GLU A 279 -6.07 10.05 -19.85
N VAL A 280 -7.21 9.78 -19.22
CA VAL A 280 -8.38 10.66 -19.23
C VAL A 280 -8.78 10.95 -17.78
N ILE A 281 -8.72 12.22 -17.41
CA ILE A 281 -9.13 12.66 -16.07
C ILE A 281 -10.63 12.96 -16.07
N ASP A 282 -11.32 12.44 -15.05
CA ASP A 282 -12.74 12.74 -14.81
C ASP A 282 -12.99 14.26 -14.71
N PRO A 283 -14.06 14.79 -15.32
CA PRO A 283 -14.35 16.23 -15.31
C PRO A 283 -14.43 16.83 -13.90
N ALA A 284 -15.01 16.13 -12.93
CA ALA A 284 -15.08 16.62 -11.55
C ALA A 284 -13.68 16.72 -10.92
N MET A 285 -12.80 15.75 -11.20
CA MET A 285 -11.41 15.76 -10.79
C MET A 285 -10.63 16.92 -11.45
N ALA A 286 -10.87 17.19 -12.73
CA ALA A 286 -10.25 18.31 -13.43
C ALA A 286 -10.65 19.67 -12.83
N VAL A 287 -11.89 19.81 -12.40
CA VAL A 287 -12.38 21.01 -11.68
C VAL A 287 -11.70 21.12 -10.32
N GLN A 288 -11.69 20.05 -9.53
CA GLN A 288 -11.05 20.03 -8.21
C GLN A 288 -9.57 20.40 -8.29
N LYS A 289 -8.83 19.83 -9.25
CA LYS A 289 -7.42 20.15 -9.52
C LYS A 289 -7.24 21.67 -9.73
N ARG A 290 -8.07 22.29 -10.56
CA ARG A 290 -7.99 23.74 -10.83
C ARG A 290 -8.31 24.57 -9.58
N VAL A 291 -9.34 24.18 -8.81
CA VAL A 291 -9.69 24.85 -7.56
C VAL A 291 -8.51 24.79 -6.57
N SER A 292 -7.94 23.62 -6.36
CA SER A 292 -6.81 23.41 -5.43
C SER A 292 -5.57 24.20 -5.88
N THR A 293 -5.22 24.15 -7.17
CA THR A 293 -4.03 24.82 -7.69
C THR A 293 -4.15 26.34 -7.70
N TYR A 294 -5.31 26.88 -8.11
CA TYR A 294 -5.54 28.34 -8.06
C TYR A 294 -5.67 28.85 -6.62
N GLY A 295 -6.22 28.03 -5.70
CA GLY A 295 -6.22 28.33 -4.27
C GLY A 295 -4.79 28.50 -3.75
N ALA A 296 -3.91 27.55 -4.03
CA ALA A 296 -2.50 27.62 -3.64
C ALA A 296 -1.78 28.87 -4.17
N ALA A 297 -2.11 29.30 -5.41
CA ALA A 297 -1.57 30.53 -5.96
C ALA A 297 -2.15 31.78 -5.29
N ALA A 298 -3.46 31.80 -5.04
CA ALA A 298 -4.13 32.90 -4.37
C ALA A 298 -3.62 33.12 -2.93
N ASP A 299 -3.26 32.03 -2.24
CA ASP A 299 -2.65 32.02 -0.92
C ASP A 299 -1.17 32.37 -0.93
N GLY A 300 -0.58 32.60 -2.13
CA GLY A 300 0.83 32.95 -2.29
C GLY A 300 1.81 31.78 -2.05
N VAL A 301 1.30 30.54 -1.98
CA VAL A 301 2.11 29.34 -1.74
C VAL A 301 2.81 28.88 -3.04
N ALA A 302 2.10 28.94 -4.17
CA ALA A 302 2.67 28.61 -5.47
C ALA A 302 3.11 29.87 -6.22
N THR A 303 4.36 29.88 -6.70
CA THR A 303 4.94 31.00 -7.48
C THR A 303 4.55 30.93 -8.96
N SER A 304 4.33 29.73 -9.48
CA SER A 304 3.80 29.51 -10.83
C SER A 304 3.00 28.21 -10.93
N ILE A 305 2.11 28.15 -11.91
CA ILE A 305 1.31 26.97 -12.21
C ILE A 305 1.38 26.71 -13.71
N ARG A 306 1.58 25.45 -14.09
CA ARG A 306 1.53 25.01 -15.49
C ARG A 306 0.54 23.84 -15.64
N PHE A 307 -0.30 23.88 -16.65
CA PHE A 307 -1.22 22.80 -17.02
C PHE A 307 -0.88 22.24 -18.39
N ASP A 308 -0.85 20.91 -18.49
CA ASP A 308 -0.86 20.19 -19.75
C ASP A 308 -2.21 19.46 -19.88
N GLY A 309 -3.18 20.15 -20.42
CA GLY A 309 -4.56 19.69 -20.45
C GLY A 309 -5.14 19.52 -19.06
N ASN A 310 -5.87 18.44 -18.84
CA ASN A 310 -6.41 18.06 -17.55
C ASN A 310 -5.57 16.97 -16.86
N ALA A 311 -4.68 16.30 -17.59
CA ALA A 311 -3.95 15.15 -17.07
C ALA A 311 -2.77 15.54 -16.18
N LEU A 312 -2.10 16.66 -16.44
CA LEU A 312 -0.89 17.06 -15.71
C LEU A 312 -0.95 18.52 -15.28
N ALA A 313 -0.65 18.79 -14.03
CA ALA A 313 -0.41 20.12 -13.50
C ALA A 313 0.86 20.12 -12.63
N THR A 314 1.67 21.15 -12.75
CA THR A 314 2.83 21.39 -11.88
C THR A 314 2.70 22.76 -11.21
N LEU A 315 3.10 22.86 -9.94
CA LEU A 315 3.11 24.08 -9.16
C LEU A 315 4.54 24.30 -8.64
N GLU A 316 5.13 25.44 -8.94
CA GLU A 316 6.41 25.78 -8.37
C GLU A 316 6.22 26.38 -6.98
N LEU A 317 6.90 25.82 -5.98
CA LEU A 317 6.93 26.31 -4.61
C LEU A 317 8.33 26.87 -4.32
N ALA A 318 8.39 28.01 -3.63
CA ALA A 318 9.67 28.59 -3.22
C ALA A 318 10.37 27.73 -2.14
N GLU A 319 9.58 27.09 -1.28
CA GLU A 319 10.05 26.22 -0.19
C GLU A 319 9.04 25.11 0.11
N PRO A 320 9.44 24.01 0.78
CA PRO A 320 8.52 22.98 1.23
C PRO A 320 7.49 23.57 2.21
N THR A 321 6.20 23.41 1.89
CA THR A 321 5.07 23.82 2.72
C THR A 321 4.21 22.60 3.08
N THR A 322 3.14 22.80 3.84
CA THR A 322 2.15 21.75 4.13
C THR A 322 1.50 21.18 2.87
N LEU A 323 1.46 21.96 1.78
CA LEU A 323 0.92 21.58 0.48
C LEU A 323 1.60 20.34 -0.12
N VAL A 324 2.85 20.07 0.21
CA VAL A 324 3.57 18.88 -0.28
C VAL A 324 2.92 17.56 0.15
N ARG A 325 2.06 17.59 1.18
CA ARG A 325 1.35 16.41 1.70
C ARG A 325 -0.12 16.35 1.27
N GLU A 326 -0.62 17.39 0.67
CA GLU A 326 -2.02 17.44 0.24
C GLU A 326 -2.21 16.71 -1.09
N TRP A 327 -3.36 16.06 -1.23
CA TRP A 327 -3.79 15.50 -2.50
C TRP A 327 -4.57 16.57 -3.28
N LEU A 328 -3.94 17.13 -4.29
CA LEU A 328 -4.48 18.25 -5.09
C LEU A 328 -5.28 17.78 -6.31
N GLY A 329 -5.53 16.49 -6.43
CA GLY A 329 -6.13 15.85 -7.60
C GLY A 329 -5.10 15.12 -8.47
N THR A 330 -5.56 14.08 -9.17
CA THR A 330 -4.73 13.20 -9.99
C THR A 330 -3.84 13.97 -10.97
N GLY A 331 -2.54 13.64 -10.97
CA GLY A 331 -1.58 14.27 -11.88
C GLY A 331 -1.28 15.73 -11.53
N THR A 332 -1.35 16.09 -10.24
CA THR A 332 -1.00 17.43 -9.75
C THR A 332 0.23 17.33 -8.85
N PHE A 333 1.32 17.98 -9.24
CA PHE A 333 2.60 17.86 -8.57
C PHE A 333 3.17 19.23 -8.21
N PRO A 334 3.11 19.64 -6.93
CA PRO A 334 4.01 20.67 -6.40
C PRO A 334 5.47 20.27 -6.65
N GLN A 335 6.31 21.26 -6.97
CA GLN A 335 7.74 21.07 -7.19
C GLN A 335 8.54 22.04 -6.33
N VAL A 336 9.64 21.54 -5.78
CA VAL A 336 10.57 22.34 -4.96
C VAL A 336 11.99 22.03 -5.42
N THR A 337 12.85 23.05 -5.53
CA THR A 337 14.30 22.84 -5.70
C THR A 337 15.00 22.99 -4.36
N LEU A 338 15.92 22.07 -4.09
CA LEU A 338 16.80 22.07 -2.93
C LEU A 338 18.24 22.03 -3.42
N ASP A 339 19.13 22.72 -2.73
CA ASP A 339 20.55 22.72 -3.10
C ASP A 339 21.19 21.35 -2.87
N ARG A 340 20.84 20.67 -1.77
CA ARG A 340 21.40 19.38 -1.36
C ARG A 340 20.33 18.44 -0.85
N LEU A 341 20.58 17.14 -0.98
CA LEU A 341 19.67 16.10 -0.47
C LEU A 341 19.40 16.24 1.05
N ALA A 342 20.38 16.71 1.82
CA ALA A 342 20.24 16.95 3.26
C ALA A 342 19.20 18.04 3.60
N ASP A 343 18.94 18.96 2.67
CA ASP A 343 17.99 20.06 2.86
C ASP A 343 16.53 19.55 2.83
N LEU A 344 16.31 18.30 2.44
CA LEU A 344 15.03 17.61 2.57
C LEU A 344 14.70 17.25 4.04
N VAL A 345 15.71 17.04 4.89
CA VAL A 345 15.55 16.55 6.27
C VAL A 345 14.59 17.38 7.13
N PRO A 346 14.64 18.72 7.13
CA PRO A 346 13.69 19.54 7.88
C PRO A 346 12.23 19.39 7.43
N ALA A 347 12.01 19.08 6.15
CA ALA A 347 10.68 18.93 5.57
C ALA A 347 10.03 17.57 5.89
N ILE A 348 10.80 16.57 6.32
CA ILE A 348 10.28 15.22 6.61
C ILE A 348 9.60 15.17 7.98
N GLU A 349 8.41 14.60 8.00
CA GLU A 349 7.62 14.33 9.20
C GLU A 349 7.36 12.83 9.37
N ARG A 350 6.92 12.42 10.57
CA ARG A 350 6.64 11.01 10.90
C ARG A 350 5.63 10.34 9.97
N LYS A 351 4.70 11.10 9.40
CA LYS A 351 3.68 10.60 8.48
C LYS A 351 4.17 10.41 7.04
N ASP A 352 5.41 10.81 6.72
CA ASP A 352 5.98 10.61 5.39
C ASP A 352 6.47 9.16 5.25
N GLN A 353 6.03 8.47 4.18
CA GLN A 353 6.18 7.02 4.06
C GLN A 353 7.26 6.60 3.07
N THR A 354 7.08 6.97 1.80
CA THR A 354 7.91 6.48 0.70
C THR A 354 8.61 7.66 0.01
N LEU A 355 9.89 7.47 -0.25
CA LEU A 355 10.68 8.34 -1.09
C LEU A 355 11.00 7.61 -2.39
N SER A 356 10.34 7.98 -3.49
CA SER A 356 10.70 7.53 -4.84
C SER A 356 11.87 8.35 -5.33
N VAL A 357 12.93 7.72 -5.83
CA VAL A 357 14.18 8.42 -6.15
C VAL A 357 14.66 8.15 -7.58
N PHE A 358 15.36 9.14 -8.16
CA PHE A 358 16.07 9.00 -9.41
C PHE A 358 17.42 9.74 -9.36
N GLY A 359 18.48 9.09 -9.82
CA GLY A 359 19.80 9.69 -10.02
C GLY A 359 20.69 9.80 -8.79
N PHE A 360 20.36 9.14 -7.68
CA PHE A 360 21.18 9.09 -6.47
C PHE A 360 21.89 7.75 -6.33
N SER A 361 23.07 7.78 -5.73
CA SER A 361 23.79 6.59 -5.29
C SER A 361 23.16 6.00 -4.04
N ARG A 362 23.41 4.69 -3.80
CA ARG A 362 22.97 4.01 -2.59
C ARG A 362 23.51 4.65 -1.31
N ASP A 363 24.76 5.13 -1.33
CA ASP A 363 25.41 5.70 -0.15
C ASP A 363 24.83 7.07 0.23
N GLU A 364 24.49 7.91 -0.75
CA GLU A 364 23.74 9.16 -0.51
C GLU A 364 22.40 8.91 0.16
N LEU A 365 21.65 7.90 -0.33
CA LEU A 365 20.35 7.55 0.23
C LEU A 365 20.46 6.96 1.64
N ILE A 366 21.46 6.13 1.91
CA ILE A 366 21.76 5.63 3.26
C ILE A 366 22.15 6.80 4.18
N GLY A 367 22.95 7.74 3.70
CA GLY A 367 23.32 8.96 4.44
C GLY A 367 22.10 9.78 4.85
N LEU A 368 21.15 9.98 3.92
CA LEU A 368 19.87 10.64 4.20
C LEU A 368 19.07 9.89 5.29
N VAL A 369 18.87 8.58 5.11
CA VAL A 369 18.07 7.75 6.04
C VAL A 369 18.70 7.76 7.44
N ASN A 370 20.02 7.66 7.56
CA ASN A 370 20.73 7.76 8.84
C ASN A 370 20.52 9.14 9.49
N THR A 371 20.54 10.21 8.71
CA THR A 371 20.29 11.57 9.22
C THR A 371 18.84 11.76 9.67
N LEU A 372 17.87 11.14 8.98
CA LEU A 372 16.46 11.14 9.38
C LEU A 372 16.22 10.40 10.71
N ALA A 373 17.05 9.40 11.04
CA ALA A 373 17.01 8.67 12.30
C ALA A 373 15.59 8.23 12.72
N GLY A 374 14.78 7.74 11.76
CA GLY A 374 13.41 7.29 11.99
C GLY A 374 12.35 8.40 12.11
N ARG A 375 12.68 9.64 11.76
CA ARG A 375 11.71 10.76 11.75
C ARG A 375 10.56 10.53 10.80
N GLY A 376 10.79 9.86 9.69
CA GLY A 376 9.85 9.49 8.63
C GLY A 376 10.61 8.73 7.54
N ILE A 377 9.96 8.48 6.40
CA ILE A 377 10.47 7.72 5.27
C ILE A 377 10.82 6.29 5.68
N ASP A 378 9.83 5.44 5.64
CA ASP A 378 9.98 4.01 5.93
C ASP A 378 10.47 3.20 4.72
N ARG A 379 10.42 3.80 3.50
CA ARG A 379 10.88 3.18 2.25
C ARG A 379 11.56 4.20 1.34
N VAL A 380 12.68 3.78 0.74
CA VAL A 380 13.33 4.49 -0.38
C VAL A 380 13.39 3.54 -1.56
N VAL A 381 12.81 3.91 -2.70
CA VAL A 381 12.65 3.03 -3.87
C VAL A 381 12.95 3.78 -5.17
N PRO A 382 13.40 3.11 -6.23
CA PRO A 382 13.51 3.75 -7.54
C PRO A 382 12.11 4.07 -8.10
N PHE A 383 12.01 5.03 -9.01
CA PHE A 383 10.79 5.33 -9.75
C PHE A 383 10.22 4.06 -10.37
N GLY A 384 8.89 3.91 -10.30
CA GLY A 384 8.15 2.72 -10.74
C GLY A 384 8.03 1.62 -9.70
N SER A 385 8.51 1.84 -8.48
CA SER A 385 8.49 0.84 -7.41
C SER A 385 7.73 1.27 -6.16
N ALA A 386 7.13 2.47 -6.14
CA ALA A 386 6.42 2.97 -4.95
C ALA A 386 5.20 2.10 -4.59
N LEU A 387 4.50 1.56 -5.59
CA LEU A 387 3.32 0.71 -5.42
C LEU A 387 3.64 -0.79 -5.36
N THR A 388 4.92 -1.16 -5.39
CA THR A 388 5.34 -2.56 -5.31
C THR A 388 5.17 -3.10 -3.89
N PHE A 389 4.47 -4.23 -3.75
CA PHE A 389 4.28 -4.88 -2.47
C PHE A 389 5.59 -5.44 -1.90
N SER A 390 5.74 -5.34 -0.58
CA SER A 390 6.90 -5.82 0.17
C SER A 390 6.45 -6.39 1.51
N ALA A 391 7.18 -7.30 2.11
CA ALA A 391 6.88 -7.81 3.45
C ALA A 391 7.08 -6.74 4.56
N ILE A 392 7.86 -5.68 4.27
CA ILE A 392 8.01 -4.51 5.14
C ILE A 392 7.14 -3.38 4.58
N TRP A 393 6.27 -2.82 5.42
CA TRP A 393 5.38 -1.72 5.09
C TRP A 393 5.21 -0.79 6.29
N ASP A 394 5.25 0.52 6.06
CA ASP A 394 5.15 1.55 7.11
C ASP A 394 6.09 1.32 8.31
N GLY A 395 7.29 0.81 8.05
CA GLY A 395 8.27 0.48 9.08
C GLY A 395 7.98 -0.83 9.85
N PHE A 396 6.92 -1.57 9.50
CA PHE A 396 6.60 -2.87 10.09
C PHE A 396 7.04 -4.02 9.21
N ASP A 397 7.71 -5.02 9.77
CA ASP A 397 7.82 -6.33 9.14
C ASP A 397 6.54 -7.12 9.43
N LEU A 398 5.64 -7.17 8.45
CA LEU A 398 4.28 -7.66 8.64
C LEU A 398 4.23 -9.15 9.04
N LEU A 399 5.14 -9.98 8.52
CA LEU A 399 5.18 -11.37 8.95
C LEU A 399 5.55 -11.52 10.41
N HIS A 400 6.48 -10.69 10.92
CA HIS A 400 6.80 -10.65 12.35
C HIS A 400 5.59 -10.16 13.16
N GLU A 401 4.90 -9.13 12.68
CA GLU A 401 3.70 -8.59 13.34
C GLU A 401 2.56 -9.61 13.44
N PHE A 402 2.40 -10.47 12.44
CA PHE A 402 1.40 -11.53 12.38
C PHE A 402 1.76 -12.80 13.15
N THR A 403 2.92 -12.85 13.79
CA THR A 403 3.35 -14.00 14.59
C THR A 403 3.58 -13.61 16.05
N ARG A 404 3.72 -14.63 16.91
CA ARG A 404 4.12 -14.51 18.30
C ARG A 404 5.25 -15.50 18.61
N LEU A 405 6.06 -15.18 19.60
CA LEU A 405 7.20 -15.98 20.00
C LEU A 405 6.90 -16.69 21.34
N THR A 406 7.45 -17.89 21.46
CA THR A 406 7.53 -18.64 22.72
C THR A 406 8.99 -19.02 22.94
N THR A 407 9.55 -18.66 24.08
CA THR A 407 10.92 -19.05 24.45
C THR A 407 10.88 -20.29 25.35
N VAL A 408 11.84 -21.19 25.13
CA VAL A 408 12.06 -22.39 25.95
C VAL A 408 13.47 -22.30 26.53
N SER A 409 13.57 -22.05 27.83
CA SER A 409 14.83 -21.92 28.56
C SER A 409 14.85 -22.98 29.66
N VAL A 410 15.42 -24.13 29.35
CA VAL A 410 15.55 -25.29 30.29
C VAL A 410 16.97 -25.81 30.25
#